data_d53d6abb5c1d92c367322185c886306a
#
_entry.id   d53d6abb5c1d92c367322185c886306a
#
_cell.length_a   1.000
_cell.length_b   1.000
_cell.length_c   1.000
_cell.angle_alpha   90.00
_cell.angle_beta   90.00
_cell.angle_gamma   90.00
#
_symmetry.space_group_name_H-M   'P 1'
#
loop_
_entity.id
_entity.type
_entity.pdbx_description
1 polymer ?
#
loop_
_entity_poly.entity_id
_entity_poly.type
_entity_poly.pdbx_seq_one_letter_code
_entity_poly.pdbx_strand_id
1 'polypeptide(L)'
;GATVDYQALYRMYRPQSFDDVVGQTHVTKTLRNAISKGKQSHAYIFSGPRGTGKTSIAKVFAKAINCLNSDDGEPCNECAICKGITQGTNNDVIEIDAASNNGVDEIRNIRDKVKYAPSESKYKVYIIDEVHMLTTGAFNALLKTLEEPPAHAIFILATTEPHKIPPTIISRAQRFDFKAISSDQIIDRLKYVANSQSLDYDDAALEFIAKASEGGMRDALSIMDQAIAFGDERLTLQDALNVTGSVDEAALNELFN
;
A
#
# COMPACT_ATOMS: atom_id res chain seq x y z
N GLY A 1 -13.24 -25.59 20.21
CA GLY A 1 -13.81 -24.73 19.21
C GLY A 1 -12.71 -23.98 18.47
N ALA A 2 -12.76 -24.01 17.14
CA ALA A 2 -11.79 -23.28 16.33
C ALA A 2 -11.84 -21.80 16.67
N THR A 3 -10.74 -21.30 17.19
CA THR A 3 -10.55 -19.86 17.33
C THR A 3 -10.46 -19.29 15.91
N VAL A 4 -11.47 -18.51 15.52
CA VAL A 4 -11.38 -17.75 14.29
C VAL A 4 -10.35 -16.66 14.53
N ASP A 5 -9.21 -16.76 13.86
CA ASP A 5 -8.19 -15.72 13.96
C ASP A 5 -8.78 -14.41 13.49
N TYR A 6 -8.80 -13.40 14.38
CA TYR A 6 -9.21 -12.06 14.02
C TYR A 6 -8.23 -11.47 13.02
N GLN A 7 -8.75 -11.04 11.88
CA GLN A 7 -7.96 -10.36 10.88
C GLN A 7 -8.50 -8.94 10.68
N ALA A 8 -7.62 -7.94 10.73
CA ALA A 8 -7.99 -6.55 10.55
C ALA A 8 -8.59 -6.33 9.15
N LEU A 9 -9.62 -5.48 9.06
CA LEU A 9 -10.32 -5.20 7.81
C LEU A 9 -9.37 -4.67 6.71
N TYR A 10 -8.41 -3.81 7.06
CA TYR A 10 -7.50 -3.28 6.05
C TYR A 10 -6.59 -4.38 5.45
N ARG A 11 -6.36 -5.47 6.16
CA ARG A 11 -5.61 -6.63 5.64
C ARG A 11 -6.51 -7.53 4.79
N MET A 12 -7.72 -7.81 5.28
CA MET A 12 -8.70 -8.64 4.56
C MET A 12 -9.09 -8.04 3.22
N TYR A 13 -9.26 -6.72 3.18
CA TYR A 13 -9.73 -5.99 2.01
C TYR A 13 -8.63 -5.20 1.32
N ARG A 14 -7.38 -5.54 1.58
CA ARG A 14 -6.25 -4.99 0.85
C ARG A 14 -6.36 -5.39 -0.62
N PRO A 15 -6.17 -4.45 -1.57
CA PRO A 15 -6.25 -4.78 -2.99
C PRO A 15 -5.30 -5.91 -3.36
N GLN A 16 -5.82 -6.88 -4.11
CA GLN A 16 -5.05 -8.02 -4.62
C GLN A 16 -4.84 -7.95 -6.13
N SER A 17 -5.48 -7.00 -6.79
CA SER A 17 -5.35 -6.73 -8.22
C SER A 17 -5.34 -5.22 -8.45
N PHE A 18 -4.92 -4.78 -9.63
CA PHE A 18 -4.97 -3.37 -9.98
C PHE A 18 -6.43 -2.86 -10.07
N ASP A 19 -7.34 -3.70 -10.55
CA ASP A 19 -8.76 -3.34 -10.64
C ASP A 19 -9.42 -3.13 -9.27
N ASP A 20 -8.90 -3.76 -8.23
CA ASP A 20 -9.45 -3.64 -6.87
C ASP A 20 -8.95 -2.38 -6.13
N VAL A 21 -8.03 -1.65 -6.71
CA VAL A 21 -7.49 -0.42 -6.09
C VAL A 21 -8.47 0.73 -6.30
N VAL A 22 -8.77 1.44 -5.20
CA VAL A 22 -9.68 2.59 -5.22
C VAL A 22 -8.91 3.88 -5.46
N GLY A 23 -9.37 4.69 -6.43
CA GLY A 23 -8.99 6.07 -6.56
C GLY A 23 -7.66 6.40 -7.24
N GLN A 24 -6.93 5.41 -7.77
CA GLN A 24 -5.61 5.62 -8.39
C GLN A 24 -5.55 5.09 -9.83
N THR A 25 -6.60 5.33 -10.60
CA THR A 25 -6.77 4.75 -11.94
C THR A 25 -5.61 5.10 -12.89
N HIS A 26 -5.10 6.32 -12.80
CA HIS A 26 -3.97 6.76 -13.63
C HIS A 26 -2.70 5.95 -13.37
N VAL A 27 -2.47 5.55 -12.12
CA VAL A 27 -1.32 4.72 -11.72
C VAL A 27 -1.52 3.27 -12.15
N THR A 28 -2.65 2.69 -11.77
CA THR A 28 -2.93 1.27 -12.04
C THR A 28 -2.97 0.96 -13.52
N LYS A 29 -3.60 1.83 -14.31
CA LYS A 29 -3.67 1.67 -15.77
C LYS A 29 -2.29 1.69 -16.41
N THR A 30 -1.46 2.65 -16.02
CA THR A 30 -0.12 2.79 -16.58
C THR A 30 0.78 1.60 -16.22
N LEU A 31 0.73 1.15 -14.96
CA LEU A 31 1.52 0.00 -14.52
C LEU A 31 1.06 -1.30 -15.19
N ARG A 32 -0.23 -1.51 -15.30
CA ARG A 32 -0.81 -2.66 -15.99
C ARG A 32 -0.36 -2.74 -17.45
N ASN A 33 -0.46 -1.61 -18.16
CA ASN A 33 -0.03 -1.53 -19.54
C ASN A 33 1.46 -1.79 -19.70
N ALA A 34 2.29 -1.26 -18.81
CA ALA A 34 3.73 -1.48 -18.83
C ALA A 34 4.07 -2.97 -18.65
N ILE A 35 3.43 -3.64 -17.72
CA ILE A 35 3.62 -5.07 -17.47
C ILE A 35 3.15 -5.90 -18.67
N SER A 36 1.96 -5.59 -19.19
CA SER A 36 1.38 -6.30 -20.34
C SER A 36 2.28 -6.23 -21.58
N LYS A 37 2.97 -5.10 -21.76
CA LYS A 37 3.86 -4.86 -22.90
C LYS A 37 5.33 -5.21 -22.63
N GLY A 38 5.66 -5.67 -21.41
CA GLY A 38 7.03 -5.97 -21.02
C GLY A 38 7.94 -4.74 -20.97
N LYS A 39 7.38 -3.56 -20.66
CA LYS A 39 8.08 -2.27 -20.66
C LYS A 39 8.19 -1.64 -19.27
N GLN A 40 8.26 -2.46 -18.23
CA GLN A 40 8.41 -1.96 -16.87
C GLN A 40 9.79 -1.31 -16.65
N SER A 41 9.81 -0.31 -15.77
CA SER A 41 11.04 0.37 -15.36
C SER A 41 11.77 -0.41 -14.26
N HIS A 42 13.06 -0.13 -14.09
CA HIS A 42 13.87 -0.69 -12.99
C HIS A 42 13.62 0.01 -11.66
N ALA A 43 13.07 1.21 -11.66
CA ALA A 43 12.82 1.97 -10.45
C ALA A 43 11.57 2.83 -10.59
N TYR A 44 10.78 2.84 -9.50
CA TYR A 44 9.58 3.65 -9.39
C TYR A 44 9.60 4.44 -8.09
N ILE A 45 9.08 5.66 -8.13
CA ILE A 45 8.79 6.44 -6.93
C ILE A 45 7.29 6.61 -6.84
N PHE A 46 6.70 6.11 -5.75
CA PHE A 46 5.29 6.29 -5.43
C PHE A 46 5.19 7.36 -4.33
N SER A 47 4.69 8.54 -4.69
CA SER A 47 4.54 9.65 -3.74
C SER A 47 3.07 9.95 -3.52
N GLY A 48 2.74 10.39 -2.33
CA GLY A 48 1.38 10.80 -2.01
C GLY A 48 1.02 10.60 -0.55
N PRO A 49 -0.16 11.06 -0.15
CA PRO A 49 -0.61 10.98 1.23
C PRO A 49 -0.65 9.55 1.75
N ARG A 50 -0.57 9.41 3.06
CA ARG A 50 -0.68 8.14 3.75
C ARG A 50 -2.01 7.44 3.45
N GLY A 51 -1.97 6.13 3.30
CA GLY A 51 -3.20 5.32 3.17
C GLY A 51 -3.86 5.38 1.80
N THR A 52 -3.14 5.84 0.77
CA THR A 52 -3.68 5.99 -0.59
C THR A 52 -3.36 4.81 -1.51
N GLY A 53 -2.73 3.76 -0.98
CA GLY A 53 -2.52 2.51 -1.71
C GLY A 53 -1.12 2.28 -2.27
N LYS A 54 -0.13 3.09 -1.88
CA LYS A 54 1.25 2.98 -2.40
C LYS A 54 1.84 1.58 -2.19
N THR A 55 1.82 1.09 -0.97
CA THR A 55 2.38 -0.23 -0.63
C THR A 55 1.53 -1.36 -1.22
N SER A 56 0.21 -1.21 -1.24
CA SER A 56 -0.69 -2.20 -1.84
C SER A 56 -0.45 -2.34 -3.34
N ILE A 57 -0.34 -1.24 -4.06
CA ILE A 57 -0.03 -1.25 -5.50
C ILE A 57 1.36 -1.84 -5.75
N ALA A 58 2.34 -1.53 -4.91
CA ALA A 58 3.68 -2.10 -5.02
C ALA A 58 3.64 -3.63 -4.94
N LYS A 59 2.86 -4.18 -4.02
CA LYS A 59 2.69 -5.64 -3.89
C LYS A 59 1.94 -6.25 -5.07
N VAL A 60 0.89 -5.59 -5.54
CA VAL A 60 0.17 -6.05 -6.74
C VAL A 60 1.11 -6.05 -7.94
N PHE A 61 1.92 -5.02 -8.10
CA PHE A 61 2.93 -4.95 -9.15
C PHE A 61 3.92 -6.11 -9.04
N ALA A 62 4.45 -6.38 -7.84
CA ALA A 62 5.40 -7.46 -7.62
C ALA A 62 4.80 -8.83 -7.99
N LYS A 63 3.52 -9.05 -7.68
CA LYS A 63 2.81 -10.26 -8.08
C LYS A 63 2.63 -10.33 -9.59
N ALA A 64 2.16 -9.26 -10.20
CA ALA A 64 1.85 -9.23 -11.63
C ALA A 64 3.09 -9.49 -12.49
N ILE A 65 4.24 -8.90 -12.13
CA ILE A 65 5.48 -9.04 -12.89
C ILE A 65 6.10 -10.43 -12.72
N ASN A 66 5.82 -11.11 -11.62
CA ASN A 66 6.35 -12.45 -11.30
C ASN A 66 5.34 -13.56 -11.50
N CYS A 67 4.09 -13.25 -11.79
CA CYS A 67 3.01 -14.21 -11.91
C CYS A 67 3.26 -15.21 -13.03
N LEU A 68 2.96 -16.48 -12.78
CA LEU A 68 3.11 -17.54 -13.76
C LEU A 68 2.01 -17.53 -14.84
N ASN A 69 0.87 -16.91 -14.53
CA ASN A 69 -0.32 -16.88 -15.39
C ASN A 69 -0.91 -15.46 -15.47
N SER A 70 -0.05 -14.45 -15.63
CA SER A 70 -0.50 -13.06 -15.73
C SER A 70 -1.41 -12.87 -16.95
N ASP A 71 -2.51 -12.17 -16.76
CA ASP A 71 -3.46 -11.83 -17.81
C ASP A 71 -3.64 -10.32 -17.88
N ASP A 72 -3.27 -9.75 -19.04
CA ASP A 72 -3.38 -8.32 -19.31
C ASP A 72 -2.76 -7.44 -18.20
N GLY A 73 -1.61 -7.89 -17.69
CA GLY A 73 -0.89 -7.18 -16.63
C GLY A 73 -1.44 -7.36 -15.23
N GLU A 74 -2.47 -8.19 -15.04
CA GLU A 74 -3.02 -8.49 -13.72
C GLU A 74 -2.44 -9.79 -13.16
N PRO A 75 -2.19 -9.87 -11.85
CA PRO A 75 -1.77 -11.13 -11.22
C PRO A 75 -2.93 -12.10 -11.15
N CYS A 76 -2.65 -13.40 -11.27
CA CYS A 76 -3.70 -14.44 -11.18
C CYS A 76 -4.17 -14.68 -9.73
N ASN A 77 -3.35 -14.37 -8.76
CA ASN A 77 -3.58 -14.58 -7.32
C ASN A 77 -3.79 -16.06 -6.92
N GLU A 78 -3.56 -16.99 -7.81
CA GLU A 78 -3.76 -18.42 -7.57
C GLU A 78 -2.49 -19.25 -7.69
N CYS A 79 -1.49 -18.77 -8.44
CA CYS A 79 -0.23 -19.48 -8.57
C CYS A 79 0.61 -19.41 -7.28
N ALA A 80 1.58 -20.29 -7.15
CA ALA A 80 2.45 -20.34 -5.97
C ALA A 80 3.20 -19.03 -5.72
N ILE A 81 3.60 -18.36 -6.80
CA ILE A 81 4.31 -17.07 -6.72
C ILE A 81 3.39 -15.98 -6.14
N CYS A 82 2.19 -15.82 -6.68
CA CYS A 82 1.22 -14.84 -6.17
C CYS A 82 0.89 -15.09 -4.70
N LYS A 83 0.60 -16.35 -4.36
CA LYS A 83 0.27 -16.73 -2.98
C LYS A 83 1.44 -16.48 -2.02
N GLY A 84 2.66 -16.80 -2.44
CA GLY A 84 3.86 -16.56 -1.64
C GLY A 84 4.10 -15.08 -1.38
N ILE A 85 3.90 -14.22 -2.38
CA ILE A 85 4.04 -12.78 -2.22
C ILE A 85 2.97 -12.23 -1.29
N THR A 86 1.72 -12.66 -1.45
CA THR A 86 0.62 -12.24 -0.57
C THR A 86 0.88 -12.64 0.89
N GLN A 87 1.40 -13.84 1.11
CA GLN A 87 1.68 -14.38 2.44
C GLN A 87 3.01 -13.89 3.04
N GLY A 88 3.85 -13.24 2.23
CA GLY A 88 5.16 -12.78 2.68
C GLY A 88 6.22 -13.86 2.74
N THR A 89 6.02 -15.01 2.10
CA THR A 89 6.95 -16.14 2.09
C THR A 89 7.85 -16.19 0.85
N ASN A 90 7.62 -15.33 -0.13
CA ASN A 90 8.46 -15.23 -1.31
C ASN A 90 9.71 -14.41 -1.01
N ASN A 91 10.89 -15.03 -1.17
CA ASN A 91 12.18 -14.42 -0.83
C ASN A 91 12.67 -13.41 -1.86
N ASP A 92 12.05 -13.34 -3.03
CA ASP A 92 12.44 -12.43 -4.09
C ASP A 92 11.74 -11.07 -4.00
N VAL A 93 10.72 -10.95 -3.16
CA VAL A 93 10.04 -9.68 -2.87
C VAL A 93 10.40 -9.27 -1.44
N ILE A 94 11.17 -8.20 -1.32
CA ILE A 94 11.73 -7.73 -0.05
C ILE A 94 11.10 -6.38 0.30
N GLU A 95 10.40 -6.32 1.43
CA GLU A 95 9.83 -5.08 1.94
C GLU A 95 10.70 -4.55 3.06
N ILE A 96 11.01 -3.25 2.99
CA ILE A 96 11.80 -2.54 4.01
C ILE A 96 11.05 -1.28 4.38
N ASP A 97 10.87 -1.08 5.70
CA ASP A 97 10.38 0.18 6.23
C ASP A 97 11.58 1.02 6.64
N ALA A 98 11.87 2.08 5.90
CA ALA A 98 13.01 2.94 6.17
C ALA A 98 12.84 3.75 7.46
N ALA A 99 11.62 3.89 8.00
CA ALA A 99 11.40 4.52 9.29
C ALA A 99 12.03 3.73 10.44
N SER A 100 12.06 2.40 10.32
CA SER A 100 12.68 1.52 11.32
C SER A 100 14.07 1.00 10.90
N ASN A 101 14.38 1.01 9.60
CA ASN A 101 15.61 0.49 9.00
C ASN A 101 16.25 1.53 8.08
N ASN A 102 16.64 2.68 8.64
CA ASN A 102 17.14 3.82 7.86
C ASN A 102 18.64 3.84 7.65
N GLY A 103 19.36 2.86 8.18
CA GLY A 103 20.80 2.82 8.19
C GLY A 103 21.45 2.45 6.86
N VAL A 104 22.66 2.91 6.65
CA VAL A 104 23.46 2.63 5.45
C VAL A 104 23.77 1.14 5.32
N ASP A 105 23.88 0.41 6.42
CA ASP A 105 24.22 -1.02 6.42
C ASP A 105 23.12 -1.87 5.79
N GLU A 106 21.85 -1.55 6.05
CA GLU A 106 20.70 -2.23 5.44
C GLU A 106 20.71 -2.05 3.93
N ILE A 107 20.95 -0.84 3.45
CA ILE A 107 20.99 -0.54 2.01
C ILE A 107 22.22 -1.18 1.35
N ARG A 108 23.35 -1.20 2.03
CA ARG A 108 24.56 -1.92 1.54
C ARG A 108 24.31 -3.41 1.42
N ASN A 109 23.58 -3.99 2.37
CA ASN A 109 23.19 -5.40 2.32
C ASN A 109 22.32 -5.69 1.08
N ILE A 110 21.36 -4.81 0.77
CA ILE A 110 20.58 -4.89 -0.46
C ILE A 110 21.49 -4.83 -1.68
N ARG A 111 22.39 -3.87 -1.73
CA ARG A 111 23.35 -3.70 -2.83
C ARG A 111 24.16 -4.96 -3.06
N ASP A 112 24.61 -5.61 -1.99
CA ASP A 112 25.43 -6.82 -2.09
C ASP A 112 24.62 -8.02 -2.57
N LYS A 113 23.34 -8.10 -2.23
CA LYS A 113 22.45 -9.21 -2.57
C LYS A 113 21.73 -9.06 -3.90
N VAL A 114 21.54 -7.82 -4.37
CA VAL A 114 20.74 -7.55 -5.58
C VAL A 114 21.36 -8.17 -6.84
N LYS A 115 22.66 -8.33 -6.89
CA LYS A 115 23.38 -8.90 -8.04
C LYS A 115 23.09 -10.39 -8.24
N TYR A 116 22.61 -11.08 -7.22
CA TYR A 116 22.28 -12.51 -7.33
C TYR A 116 20.91 -12.69 -7.98
N ALA A 117 20.78 -13.73 -8.81
CA ALA A 117 19.53 -14.03 -9.48
C ALA A 117 18.40 -14.32 -8.47
N PRO A 118 17.13 -14.08 -8.85
CA PRO A 118 16.00 -14.48 -8.02
C PRO A 118 16.00 -15.99 -7.76
N SER A 119 15.54 -16.41 -6.56
CA SER A 119 15.53 -17.80 -6.20
C SER A 119 14.36 -18.58 -6.81
N GLU A 120 13.19 -17.96 -6.96
CA GLU A 120 11.98 -18.63 -7.47
C GLU A 120 11.17 -17.79 -8.45
N SER A 121 11.39 -16.48 -8.52
CA SER A 121 10.64 -15.54 -9.35
C SER A 121 11.48 -15.07 -10.53
N LYS A 122 10.86 -14.29 -11.44
CA LYS A 122 11.57 -13.69 -12.58
C LYS A 122 12.38 -12.47 -12.14
N TYR A 123 11.84 -11.69 -11.20
CA TYR A 123 12.42 -10.44 -10.75
C TYR A 123 12.53 -10.39 -9.23
N LYS A 124 13.61 -9.80 -8.75
CA LYS A 124 13.71 -9.34 -7.37
C LYS A 124 13.06 -7.97 -7.28
N VAL A 125 12.11 -7.81 -6.39
CA VAL A 125 11.42 -6.54 -6.17
C VAL A 125 11.71 -6.06 -4.76
N TYR A 126 12.31 -4.87 -4.67
CA TYR A 126 12.61 -4.21 -3.40
C TYR A 126 11.61 -3.09 -3.19
N ILE A 127 10.78 -3.21 -2.18
CA ILE A 127 9.79 -2.21 -1.81
C ILE A 127 10.31 -1.50 -0.57
N ILE A 128 10.69 -0.22 -0.71
CA ILE A 128 11.20 0.59 0.39
C ILE A 128 10.15 1.62 0.74
N ASP A 129 9.49 1.41 1.88
CA ASP A 129 8.47 2.32 2.39
C ASP A 129 9.11 3.42 3.23
N GLU A 130 8.50 4.61 3.22
CA GLU A 130 9.01 5.80 3.93
C GLU A 130 10.46 6.09 3.54
N VAL A 131 10.78 6.01 2.25
CA VAL A 131 12.16 6.09 1.75
C VAL A 131 12.84 7.42 2.10
N HIS A 132 12.06 8.49 2.33
CA HIS A 132 12.60 9.80 2.75
C HIS A 132 13.27 9.75 4.12
N MET A 133 13.05 8.69 4.90
CA MET A 133 13.67 8.51 6.22
C MET A 133 15.08 7.93 6.14
N LEU A 134 15.55 7.55 4.97
CA LEU A 134 16.92 7.05 4.81
C LEU A 134 17.96 8.14 5.13
N THR A 135 19.07 7.73 5.72
CA THR A 135 20.21 8.63 5.94
C THR A 135 20.86 9.03 4.61
N THR A 136 21.65 10.11 4.62
CA THR A 136 22.39 10.54 3.42
C THR A 136 23.30 9.42 2.88
N GLY A 137 23.98 8.69 3.78
CA GLY A 137 24.83 7.57 3.39
C GLY A 137 24.03 6.43 2.74
N ALA A 138 22.83 6.16 3.26
CA ALA A 138 21.93 5.15 2.69
C ALA A 138 21.44 5.57 1.30
N PHE A 139 21.07 6.84 1.09
CA PHE A 139 20.71 7.34 -0.23
C PHE A 139 21.85 7.19 -1.22
N ASN A 140 23.09 7.51 -0.82
CA ASN A 140 24.23 7.36 -1.70
C ASN A 140 24.49 5.90 -2.09
N ALA A 141 24.31 4.97 -1.16
CA ALA A 141 24.42 3.54 -1.43
C ALA A 141 23.32 3.07 -2.39
N LEU A 142 22.09 3.54 -2.19
CA LEU A 142 20.97 3.22 -3.07
C LEU A 142 21.19 3.78 -4.46
N LEU A 143 21.67 5.01 -4.58
CA LEU A 143 21.95 5.65 -5.86
C LEU A 143 22.92 4.83 -6.71
N LYS A 144 23.96 4.28 -6.13
CA LYS A 144 24.92 3.42 -6.85
C LYS A 144 24.23 2.21 -7.48
N THR A 145 23.30 1.60 -6.76
CA THR A 145 22.52 0.47 -7.26
C THR A 145 21.58 0.90 -8.40
N LEU A 146 20.95 2.08 -8.26
CA LEU A 146 20.03 2.59 -9.29
C LEU A 146 20.74 3.05 -10.56
N GLU A 147 22.02 3.40 -10.49
CA GLU A 147 22.80 3.79 -11.65
C GLU A 147 23.12 2.61 -12.58
N GLU A 148 23.37 1.44 -11.99
CA GLU A 148 23.68 0.21 -12.73
C GLU A 148 22.86 -0.96 -12.17
N PRO A 149 21.52 -0.96 -12.33
CA PRO A 149 20.69 -2.01 -11.77
C PRO A 149 20.84 -3.31 -12.57
N PRO A 150 20.91 -4.47 -11.89
CA PRO A 150 20.79 -5.74 -12.59
C PRO A 150 19.46 -5.84 -13.34
N ALA A 151 19.45 -6.52 -14.49
CA ALA A 151 18.25 -6.66 -15.31
C ALA A 151 17.06 -7.30 -14.57
N HIS A 152 17.34 -8.11 -13.56
CA HIS A 152 16.33 -8.83 -12.78
C HIS A 152 15.84 -8.07 -11.54
N ALA A 153 16.32 -6.84 -11.28
CA ALA A 153 15.99 -6.10 -10.08
C ALA A 153 15.08 -4.90 -10.37
N ILE A 154 14.07 -4.72 -9.53
CA ILE A 154 13.15 -3.58 -9.60
C ILE A 154 13.02 -2.98 -8.21
N PHE A 155 13.11 -1.65 -8.15
CA PHE A 155 12.97 -0.89 -6.91
C PHE A 155 11.68 -0.08 -6.94
N ILE A 156 10.89 -0.17 -5.87
CA ILE A 156 9.71 0.67 -5.66
C ILE A 156 9.91 1.45 -4.38
N LEU A 157 10.03 2.76 -4.51
CA LEU A 157 10.32 3.67 -3.41
C LEU A 157 9.05 4.46 -3.07
N ALA A 158 8.49 4.22 -1.90
CA ALA A 158 7.26 4.89 -1.47
C ALA A 158 7.57 6.00 -0.47
N THR A 159 6.91 7.14 -0.62
CA THR A 159 7.13 8.29 0.26
C THR A 159 5.89 9.17 0.37
N THR A 160 5.69 9.73 1.56
CA THR A 160 4.71 10.80 1.80
C THR A 160 5.34 12.19 1.57
N GLU A 161 6.67 12.28 1.47
CA GLU A 161 7.42 13.54 1.39
C GLU A 161 8.44 13.52 0.25
N PRO A 162 7.98 13.63 -1.01
CA PRO A 162 8.87 13.49 -2.17
C PRO A 162 9.94 14.57 -2.24
N HIS A 163 9.69 15.75 -1.65
CA HIS A 163 10.64 16.86 -1.63
C HIS A 163 11.90 16.55 -0.79
N LYS A 164 11.85 15.53 0.08
CA LYS A 164 12.99 15.11 0.88
C LYS A 164 13.89 14.09 0.17
N ILE A 165 13.48 13.62 -1.01
CA ILE A 165 14.27 12.65 -1.77
C ILE A 165 15.26 13.42 -2.66
N PRO A 166 16.54 13.01 -2.68
CA PRO A 166 17.52 13.67 -3.54
C PRO A 166 17.11 13.67 -5.01
N PRO A 167 17.29 14.77 -5.74
CA PRO A 167 16.98 14.83 -7.18
C PRO A 167 17.70 13.78 -8.01
N THR A 168 18.88 13.35 -7.59
CA THR A 168 19.66 12.29 -8.25
C THR A 168 18.94 10.95 -8.22
N ILE A 169 18.21 10.65 -7.15
CA ILE A 169 17.37 9.45 -7.05
C ILE A 169 16.14 9.60 -7.94
N ILE A 170 15.45 10.74 -7.85
CA ILE A 170 14.23 11.01 -8.62
C ILE A 170 14.48 10.90 -10.13
N SER A 171 15.62 11.40 -10.61
CA SER A 171 15.95 11.37 -12.03
C SER A 171 16.19 9.97 -12.59
N ARG A 172 16.38 8.96 -11.75
CA ARG A 172 16.63 7.58 -12.16
C ARG A 172 15.41 6.68 -11.99
N ALA A 173 14.25 7.25 -11.67
CA ALA A 173 13.03 6.49 -11.41
C ALA A 173 11.84 7.09 -12.12
N GLN A 174 10.85 6.26 -12.44
CA GLN A 174 9.57 6.74 -12.93
C GLN A 174 8.69 7.11 -11.73
N ARG A 175 8.20 8.34 -11.71
CA ARG A 175 7.41 8.87 -10.59
C ARG A 175 5.93 8.75 -10.86
N PHE A 176 5.20 8.27 -9.85
CA PHE A 176 3.74 8.27 -9.82
C PHE A 176 3.25 9.01 -8.57
N ASP A 177 2.37 9.98 -8.78
CA ASP A 177 1.78 10.76 -7.70
C ASP A 177 0.41 10.19 -7.34
N PHE A 178 0.29 9.69 -6.13
CA PHE A 178 -0.96 9.15 -5.58
C PHE A 178 -1.76 10.30 -4.99
N LYS A 179 -3.07 10.24 -5.18
CA LYS A 179 -3.98 11.29 -4.72
C LYS A 179 -4.76 10.83 -3.49
N ALA A 180 -5.15 11.78 -2.65
CA ALA A 180 -6.12 11.50 -1.60
C ALA A 180 -7.39 10.91 -2.24
N ILE A 181 -7.94 9.89 -1.59
CA ILE A 181 -9.16 9.22 -2.06
C ILE A 181 -10.35 10.08 -1.67
N SER A 182 -11.31 10.28 -2.59
CA SER A 182 -12.48 11.10 -2.29
C SER A 182 -13.35 10.44 -1.22
N SER A 183 -14.11 11.25 -0.48
CA SER A 183 -15.07 10.75 0.51
C SER A 183 -16.06 9.77 -0.11
N ASP A 184 -16.57 10.08 -1.30
CA ASP A 184 -17.52 9.21 -1.99
C ASP A 184 -16.92 7.84 -2.32
N GLN A 185 -15.68 7.82 -2.80
CA GLN A 185 -14.97 6.56 -3.09
C GLN A 185 -14.72 5.76 -1.82
N ILE A 186 -14.37 6.41 -0.72
CA ILE A 186 -14.18 5.76 0.57
C ILE A 186 -15.50 5.17 1.06
N ILE A 187 -16.59 5.94 1.02
CA ILE A 187 -17.92 5.48 1.42
C ILE A 187 -18.33 4.23 0.62
N ASP A 188 -18.14 4.25 -0.68
CA ASP A 188 -18.47 3.11 -1.54
C ASP A 188 -17.70 1.85 -1.13
N ARG A 189 -16.42 2.00 -0.82
CA ARG A 189 -15.60 0.87 -0.35
C ARG A 189 -16.04 0.39 1.02
N LEU A 190 -16.37 1.29 1.93
CA LEU A 190 -16.88 0.93 3.26
C LEU A 190 -18.20 0.17 3.16
N LYS A 191 -19.09 0.57 2.24
CA LYS A 191 -20.33 -0.16 1.96
C LYS A 191 -20.05 -1.57 1.45
N TYR A 192 -19.11 -1.69 0.53
CA TYR A 192 -18.69 -3.00 0.02
C TYR A 192 -18.21 -3.90 1.16
N VAL A 193 -17.35 -3.38 2.04
CA VAL A 193 -16.82 -4.12 3.18
C VAL A 193 -17.94 -4.52 4.14
N ALA A 194 -18.83 -3.59 4.48
CA ALA A 194 -19.96 -3.86 5.38
C ALA A 194 -20.87 -4.95 4.82
N ASN A 195 -21.20 -4.87 3.54
CA ASN A 195 -22.03 -5.88 2.88
C ASN A 195 -21.34 -7.25 2.82
N SER A 196 -20.04 -7.26 2.58
CA SER A 196 -19.25 -8.50 2.57
C SER A 196 -19.19 -9.16 3.94
N GLN A 197 -19.26 -8.39 5.02
CA GLN A 197 -19.24 -8.86 6.40
C GLN A 197 -20.67 -9.09 6.94
N SER A 198 -21.68 -8.90 6.11
CA SER A 198 -23.10 -8.96 6.54
C SER A 198 -23.39 -8.04 7.71
N LEU A 199 -22.81 -6.86 7.70
CA LEU A 199 -22.91 -5.86 8.76
C LEU A 199 -23.94 -4.81 8.41
N ASP A 200 -24.92 -4.60 9.29
CA ASP A 200 -25.84 -3.47 9.17
C ASP A 200 -25.14 -2.17 9.60
N TYR A 201 -25.46 -1.09 8.93
CA TYR A 201 -24.82 0.19 9.20
C TYR A 201 -25.77 1.37 8.96
N ASP A 202 -25.49 2.47 9.65
CA ASP A 202 -26.10 3.76 9.36
C ASP A 202 -25.23 4.49 8.32
N ASP A 203 -25.85 5.07 7.29
CA ASP A 203 -25.14 5.85 6.29
C ASP A 203 -24.31 6.97 6.92
N ALA A 204 -24.84 7.63 7.95
CA ALA A 204 -24.16 8.67 8.68
C ALA A 204 -22.84 8.20 9.32
N ALA A 205 -22.79 6.93 9.76
CA ALA A 205 -21.56 6.33 10.29
C ALA A 205 -20.45 6.28 9.23
N LEU A 206 -20.79 5.81 8.02
CA LEU A 206 -19.82 5.70 6.94
C LEU A 206 -19.37 7.08 6.43
N GLU A 207 -20.29 8.03 6.35
CA GLU A 207 -19.95 9.41 5.98
C GLU A 207 -18.97 10.04 6.97
N PHE A 208 -19.21 9.82 8.26
CA PHE A 208 -18.31 10.32 9.31
C PHE A 208 -16.94 9.67 9.24
N ILE A 209 -16.88 8.35 9.07
CA ILE A 209 -15.61 7.62 8.95
C ILE A 209 -14.82 8.11 7.74
N ALA A 210 -15.48 8.31 6.60
CA ALA A 210 -14.85 8.79 5.39
C ALA A 210 -14.22 10.18 5.60
N LYS A 211 -14.93 11.08 6.28
CA LYS A 211 -14.40 12.40 6.62
C LYS A 211 -13.20 12.32 7.57
N ALA A 212 -13.32 11.50 8.60
CA ALA A 212 -12.28 11.37 9.61
C ALA A 212 -10.98 10.77 9.06
N SER A 213 -11.08 10.00 7.98
CA SER A 213 -9.92 9.33 7.37
C SER A 213 -9.07 10.24 6.48
N GLU A 214 -9.54 11.43 6.15
CA GLU A 214 -8.79 12.44 5.39
C GLU A 214 -8.17 11.91 4.09
N GLY A 215 -8.94 11.12 3.34
CA GLY A 215 -8.50 10.57 2.06
C GLY A 215 -7.67 9.29 2.14
N GLY A 216 -7.49 8.72 3.34
CA GLY A 216 -6.75 7.49 3.55
C GLY A 216 -7.67 6.28 3.75
N MET A 217 -7.64 5.33 2.82
CA MET A 217 -8.47 4.11 2.92
C MET A 217 -8.08 3.26 4.13
N ARG A 218 -6.78 3.15 4.41
CA ARG A 218 -6.31 2.37 5.56
C ARG A 218 -6.87 2.93 6.88
N ASP A 219 -6.84 4.25 7.02
CA ASP A 219 -7.39 4.91 8.21
C ASP A 219 -8.89 4.71 8.31
N ALA A 220 -9.61 4.78 7.18
CA ALA A 220 -11.05 4.52 7.15
C ALA A 220 -11.39 3.11 7.60
N LEU A 221 -10.69 2.11 7.08
CA LEU A 221 -10.90 0.71 7.47
C LEU A 221 -10.52 0.45 8.93
N SER A 222 -9.48 1.12 9.43
CA SER A 222 -9.09 1.02 10.84
C SER A 222 -10.15 1.60 11.78
N ILE A 223 -10.71 2.77 11.44
CA ILE A 223 -11.78 3.37 12.21
C ILE A 223 -13.03 2.47 12.20
N MET A 224 -13.40 1.96 11.03
CA MET A 224 -14.52 1.05 10.89
C MET A 224 -14.34 -0.21 11.73
N ASP A 225 -13.16 -0.79 11.72
CA ASP A 225 -12.81 -1.98 12.47
C ASP A 225 -12.98 -1.75 13.99
N GLN A 226 -12.47 -0.63 14.48
CA GLN A 226 -12.62 -0.26 15.89
C GLN A 226 -14.07 0.03 16.27
N ALA A 227 -14.82 0.68 15.37
CA ALA A 227 -16.24 0.98 15.62
C ALA A 227 -17.08 -0.30 15.67
N ILE A 228 -16.79 -1.28 14.83
CA ILE A 228 -17.45 -2.60 14.85
C ILE A 228 -17.15 -3.32 16.16
N ALA A 229 -15.89 -3.29 16.60
CA ALA A 229 -15.49 -3.93 17.85
C ALA A 229 -16.12 -3.28 19.08
N PHE A 230 -16.38 -1.97 19.01
CA PHE A 230 -16.99 -1.21 20.10
C PHE A 230 -18.51 -1.41 20.15
N GLY A 231 -19.16 -1.50 18.98
CA GLY A 231 -20.62 -1.61 18.88
C GLY A 231 -21.11 -3.06 18.98
N ASP A 232 -22.42 -3.21 19.09
CA ASP A 232 -23.05 -4.53 19.24
C ASP A 232 -23.34 -5.19 17.86
N GLU A 233 -24.47 -4.84 17.25
CA GLU A 233 -24.92 -5.52 16.03
C GLU A 233 -24.90 -4.64 14.79
N ARG A 234 -25.03 -3.34 15.00
CA ARG A 234 -25.15 -2.35 13.91
C ARG A 234 -24.08 -1.29 14.07
N LEU A 235 -23.43 -0.92 12.98
CA LEU A 235 -22.49 0.19 12.97
C LEU A 235 -23.26 1.51 12.96
N THR A 236 -23.28 2.19 14.08
CA THR A 236 -24.00 3.46 14.27
C THR A 236 -23.03 4.64 14.21
N LEU A 237 -23.58 5.83 13.96
CA LEU A 237 -22.81 7.07 14.05
C LEU A 237 -22.17 7.21 15.44
N GLN A 238 -22.91 6.85 16.49
CA GLN A 238 -22.38 6.94 17.86
C GLN A 238 -21.16 6.04 18.07
N ASP A 239 -21.17 4.85 17.50
CA ASP A 239 -20.01 3.93 17.55
C ASP A 239 -18.78 4.57 16.87
N ALA A 240 -18.97 5.17 15.69
CA ALA A 240 -17.90 5.84 14.98
C ALA A 240 -17.38 7.06 15.74
N LEU A 241 -18.28 7.84 16.32
CA LEU A 241 -17.91 8.98 17.17
C LEU A 241 -17.13 8.56 18.41
N ASN A 242 -17.50 7.46 19.05
CA ASN A 242 -16.81 6.95 20.23
C ASN A 242 -15.38 6.52 19.93
N VAL A 243 -15.14 5.93 18.79
CA VAL A 243 -13.80 5.50 18.37
C VAL A 243 -12.90 6.71 18.10
N THR A 244 -13.43 7.71 17.43
CA THR A 244 -12.71 8.95 17.13
C THR A 244 -12.81 9.98 18.24
N GLY A 245 -13.70 9.79 19.18
CA GLY A 245 -14.01 10.67 20.31
C GLY A 245 -13.00 10.66 21.43
N SER A 246 -12.02 9.77 21.39
CA SER A 246 -10.77 9.97 22.10
C SER A 246 -10.03 11.19 21.53
N VAL A 247 -10.49 11.69 20.38
CA VAL A 247 -10.13 12.94 19.79
C VAL A 247 -11.01 14.02 20.42
N ASP A 248 -10.44 14.82 21.24
CA ASP A 248 -10.80 16.14 21.74
C ASP A 248 -12.31 16.48 21.75
N GLU A 249 -12.92 16.55 22.93
CA GLU A 249 -14.29 17.02 23.13
C GLU A 249 -14.57 18.37 22.46
N ALA A 250 -13.55 19.23 22.29
CA ALA A 250 -13.69 20.52 21.64
C ALA A 250 -14.00 20.37 20.14
N ALA A 251 -13.40 19.38 19.46
CA ALA A 251 -13.69 19.12 18.05
C ALA A 251 -15.11 18.57 17.86
N LEU A 252 -15.63 17.80 18.82
CA LEU A 252 -17.01 17.31 18.79
C LEU A 252 -18.01 18.43 19.00
N ASN A 253 -17.71 19.37 19.89
CA ASN A 253 -18.56 20.53 20.13
C ASN A 253 -18.64 21.45 18.91
N GLU A 254 -17.59 21.62 18.13
CA GLU A 254 -17.59 22.38 16.89
C GLU A 254 -18.45 21.72 15.81
N LEU A 255 -18.54 20.40 15.77
CA LEU A 255 -19.35 19.67 14.79
C LEU A 255 -20.87 19.80 15.04
N PHE A 256 -21.29 20.08 16.29
CA PHE A 256 -22.71 20.13 16.70
C PHE A 256 -23.20 21.53 17.04
N ASN A 257 -22.35 22.53 16.94
CA ASN A 257 -22.71 23.93 17.06
C ASN A 257 -22.63 24.58 15.66
#